data_fbbeb3b8f51206b6656fa2f3c98750c3
#
_entry.id   fbbeb3b8f51206b6656fa2f3c98750c3
#
_cell.length_a   1.000
_cell.length_b   1.000
_cell.length_c   1.000
_cell.angle_alpha   90.00
_cell.angle_beta   90.00
_cell.angle_gamma   90.00
#
_symmetry.space_group_name_H-M   'P 1'
#
loop_
_entity.id
_entity.type
_entity.pdbx_description
1 polymer ?
#
loop_
_entity_poly.entity_id
_entity_poly.type
_entity_poly.pdbx_seq_one_letter_code
_entity_poly.pdbx_strand_id
1 'polypeptide(L)'
;MMFCHPRSPVGASLLAMVVNDDTGRLTVRGALRFFANKLAPTVFCVLLGIPGLAHAFDLQQLSDQLAKPEVIHGNFIQEKHLRALPQPLTSKGTFVLAKNHGLLWLLKTPLQQDYRITAKGIARRDGIVWQMLPGKSAGAEQNRLFLAVLQGDSSGLQRDFELSLSGDAQNWKLTLVPRSMLLKQVFNQINITGAELVHSIQLLETQGDSTLLRMQDSTSAQPLSDAEQHDFAE
;
A
#
# COMPACT_ATOMS: atom_id res chain seq x y z
N MET A 1 20.76 -19.24 50.93
CA MET A 1 19.38 -18.77 51.08
C MET A 1 18.87 -18.54 49.68
N MET A 2 18.33 -19.40 48.94
CA MET A 2 17.08 -20.17 48.96
C MET A 2 15.85 -19.26 49.10
N PHE A 3 15.07 -19.21 48.02
CA PHE A 3 13.63 -19.02 47.84
C PHE A 3 13.40 -18.32 46.50
N CYS A 4 12.79 -18.81 45.57
CA CYS A 4 11.62 -19.66 45.26
C CYS A 4 10.79 -18.92 44.21
N HIS A 5 10.59 -19.56 43.08
CA HIS A 5 9.65 -19.17 42.03
C HIS A 5 8.19 -19.31 42.51
N PRO A 6 7.27 -18.60 41.86
CA PRO A 6 6.10 -19.37 41.41
C PRO A 6 5.78 -19.19 39.92
N ARG A 7 5.31 -20.29 39.38
CA ARG A 7 4.83 -20.59 38.05
C ARG A 7 3.46 -19.97 37.79
N SER A 8 3.26 -19.58 36.53
CA SER A 8 1.98 -19.25 35.92
C SER A 8 1.03 -20.44 35.85
N PRO A 9 -0.30 -20.22 35.88
CA PRO A 9 -1.23 -21.22 35.37
C PRO A 9 -1.70 -20.87 33.96
N VAL A 10 -1.59 -21.86 33.08
CA VAL A 10 -2.18 -21.95 31.76
C VAL A 10 -3.69 -22.10 31.90
N GLY A 11 -4.49 -21.18 31.39
CA GLY A 11 -5.93 -21.32 31.28
C GLY A 11 -6.31 -21.93 29.91
N ALA A 12 -6.59 -23.24 29.92
CA ALA A 12 -7.22 -23.92 28.80
C ALA A 12 -8.73 -23.70 28.84
N SER A 13 -9.29 -23.09 27.82
CA SER A 13 -10.74 -22.96 27.63
C SER A 13 -11.26 -24.17 26.85
N LEU A 14 -11.95 -25.05 27.54
CA LEU A 14 -12.70 -26.20 27.00
C LEU A 14 -14.07 -25.71 26.52
N LEU A 15 -14.31 -25.73 25.21
CA LEU A 15 -15.65 -25.65 24.65
C LEU A 15 -16.31 -27.02 24.78
N ALA A 16 -17.28 -27.11 25.69
CA ALA A 16 -18.12 -28.28 25.86
C ALA A 16 -19.13 -28.39 24.71
N MET A 17 -19.02 -29.46 23.97
CA MET A 17 -19.98 -29.88 22.94
C MET A 17 -21.10 -30.64 23.66
N VAL A 18 -22.29 -30.08 23.73
CA VAL A 18 -23.48 -30.77 24.21
C VAL A 18 -24.10 -31.53 23.05
N VAL A 19 -23.94 -32.84 23.06
CA VAL A 19 -24.71 -33.78 22.25
C VAL A 19 -25.99 -34.10 23.02
N ASN A 20 -27.13 -33.80 22.46
CA ASN A 20 -28.41 -34.20 23.01
C ASN A 20 -28.97 -35.34 22.14
N ASP A 21 -28.76 -36.57 22.57
CA ASP A 21 -29.47 -37.74 22.07
C ASP A 21 -30.81 -37.80 22.80
N ASP A 22 -31.90 -37.75 22.03
CA ASP A 22 -33.18 -38.17 22.53
C ASP A 22 -33.91 -39.02 21.45
N THR A 23 -33.90 -40.31 21.79
CA THR A 23 -34.58 -41.39 21.07
C THR A 23 -36.04 -41.42 21.47
N GLY A 24 -36.92 -41.00 20.58
CA GLY A 24 -38.39 -41.18 20.74
C GLY A 24 -38.98 -41.92 19.56
N ARG A 25 -39.14 -43.27 19.71
CA ARG A 25 -39.94 -44.09 18.81
C ARG A 25 -41.41 -43.75 18.99
N LEU A 26 -42.09 -43.41 17.94
CA LEU A 26 -43.54 -43.59 17.83
C LEU A 26 -43.96 -44.08 16.41
N THR A 27 -44.33 -45.35 16.37
CA THR A 27 -45.03 -45.97 15.22
C THR A 27 -46.49 -45.57 15.26
N VAL A 28 -47.03 -45.06 14.18
CA VAL A 28 -48.47 -45.07 13.89
C VAL A 28 -48.73 -45.48 12.46
N ARG A 29 -49.44 -46.59 12.33
CA ARG A 29 -50.03 -47.10 11.07
C ARG A 29 -51.21 -46.22 10.65
N GLY A 30 -51.37 -46.03 9.37
CA GLY A 30 -52.73 -45.78 8.86
C GLY A 30 -52.85 -44.98 7.58
N ALA A 31 -53.31 -45.71 6.58
CA ALA A 31 -54.21 -45.28 5.48
C ALA A 31 -53.63 -44.57 4.27
N LEU A 32 -53.45 -45.35 3.25
CA LEU A 32 -53.48 -44.99 1.84
C LEU A 32 -54.72 -44.15 1.50
N ARG A 33 -54.55 -42.98 0.90
CA ARG A 33 -55.53 -42.40 -0.03
C ARG A 33 -54.78 -41.81 -1.23
N PHE A 34 -55.00 -42.45 -2.35
CA PHE A 34 -54.67 -41.97 -3.70
C PHE A 34 -55.45 -40.71 -3.99
N PHE A 35 -54.77 -39.64 -4.30
CA PHE A 35 -55.27 -38.57 -5.15
C PHE A 35 -54.27 -38.29 -6.26
N ALA A 36 -54.57 -38.88 -7.41
CA ALA A 36 -54.01 -38.35 -8.66
C ALA A 36 -54.67 -37.02 -8.95
N ASN A 37 -53.84 -35.94 -9.11
CA ASN A 37 -54.18 -34.91 -10.08
C ASN A 37 -53.06 -33.92 -10.29
N LYS A 38 -52.74 -33.77 -11.59
CA LYS A 38 -52.14 -32.61 -12.29
C LYS A 38 -50.70 -32.33 -12.03
N LEU A 39 -49.89 -32.90 -12.88
CA LEU A 39 -48.60 -32.41 -13.26
C LEU A 39 -48.72 -30.97 -13.78
N ALA A 40 -48.33 -30.00 -12.94
CA ALA A 40 -47.96 -28.69 -13.43
C ALA A 40 -46.49 -28.77 -13.87
N PRO A 41 -46.13 -28.34 -15.07
CA PRO A 41 -44.74 -28.27 -15.45
C PRO A 41 -44.09 -27.11 -14.65
N THR A 42 -43.43 -27.45 -13.56
CA THR A 42 -42.55 -26.51 -12.87
C THR A 42 -41.40 -26.23 -13.82
N VAL A 43 -41.46 -25.11 -14.52
CA VAL A 43 -40.34 -24.55 -15.24
C VAL A 43 -39.29 -24.23 -14.18
N PHE A 44 -38.37 -25.13 -14.00
CA PHE A 44 -37.18 -24.94 -13.20
C PHE A 44 -36.30 -23.97 -13.98
N CYS A 45 -36.49 -22.65 -13.74
CA CYS A 45 -35.55 -21.63 -14.17
C CYS A 45 -34.27 -21.87 -13.40
N VAL A 46 -33.38 -22.68 -13.95
CA VAL A 46 -31.99 -22.71 -13.59
C VAL A 46 -31.41 -21.36 -14.04
N LEU A 47 -31.49 -20.36 -13.17
CA LEU A 47 -30.66 -19.20 -13.24
C LEU A 47 -29.21 -19.71 -13.06
N LEU A 48 -28.58 -20.05 -14.17
CA LEU A 48 -27.13 -20.14 -14.28
C LEU A 48 -26.60 -18.76 -13.87
N GLY A 49 -26.35 -18.60 -12.58
CA GLY A 49 -25.52 -17.53 -12.08
C GLY A 49 -24.16 -17.69 -12.75
N ILE A 50 -23.93 -16.97 -13.83
CA ILE A 50 -22.63 -16.81 -14.43
C ILE A 50 -21.79 -16.24 -13.28
N PRO A 51 -20.79 -16.97 -12.72
CA PRO A 51 -19.85 -16.34 -11.81
C PRO A 51 -19.18 -15.26 -12.65
N GLY A 52 -19.57 -14.01 -12.45
CA GLY A 52 -18.83 -12.89 -12.98
C GLY A 52 -17.39 -13.13 -12.57
N LEU A 53 -16.50 -13.30 -13.54
CA LEU A 53 -15.07 -13.31 -13.30
C LEU A 53 -14.75 -11.96 -12.68
N ALA A 54 -14.87 -11.87 -11.36
CA ALA A 54 -14.36 -10.75 -10.63
C ALA A 54 -12.84 -10.76 -10.89
N HIS A 55 -12.39 -9.99 -11.87
CA HIS A 55 -10.97 -9.73 -12.05
C HIS A 55 -10.51 -9.01 -10.78
N ALA A 56 -9.83 -9.73 -9.92
CA ALA A 56 -9.20 -9.13 -8.76
C ALA A 56 -8.19 -8.10 -9.29
N PHE A 57 -8.25 -6.88 -8.75
CA PHE A 57 -7.30 -5.83 -9.06
C PHE A 57 -5.89 -6.33 -8.69
N ASP A 58 -5.01 -6.43 -9.67
CA ASP A 58 -3.69 -7.02 -9.51
C ASP A 58 -2.55 -6.00 -9.63
N LEU A 59 -1.32 -6.46 -9.35
CA LEU A 59 -0.12 -5.61 -9.38
C LEU A 59 0.16 -5.04 -10.76
N GLN A 60 -0.17 -5.77 -11.83
CA GLN A 60 0.03 -5.29 -13.20
C GLN A 60 -0.94 -4.16 -13.50
N GLN A 61 -2.19 -4.31 -13.15
CA GLN A 61 -3.22 -3.28 -13.32
C GLN A 61 -2.89 -2.02 -12.52
N LEU A 62 -2.38 -2.17 -11.27
CA LEU A 62 -1.90 -1.05 -10.48
C LEU A 62 -0.71 -0.36 -11.15
N SER A 63 0.27 -1.12 -11.62
CA SER A 63 1.44 -0.60 -12.34
C SER A 63 1.02 0.20 -13.59
N ASP A 64 0.14 -0.38 -14.41
CA ASP A 64 -0.37 0.26 -15.62
C ASP A 64 -1.16 1.54 -15.29
N GLN A 65 -1.93 1.52 -14.19
CA GLN A 65 -2.69 2.69 -13.73
C GLN A 65 -1.75 3.84 -13.32
N LEU A 66 -0.73 3.56 -12.50
CA LEU A 66 0.22 4.56 -12.03
C LEU A 66 1.17 5.06 -13.13
N ALA A 67 1.41 4.25 -14.16
CA ALA A 67 2.24 4.61 -15.30
C ALA A 67 1.51 5.46 -16.38
N LYS A 68 0.17 5.63 -16.30
CA LYS A 68 -0.59 6.39 -17.31
C LYS A 68 -0.26 7.88 -17.36
N PRO A 69 -0.19 8.61 -16.22
CA PRO A 69 0.06 10.03 -16.25
C PRO A 69 1.46 10.37 -16.77
N GLU A 70 1.55 11.33 -17.69
CA GLU A 70 2.84 11.81 -18.15
C GLU A 70 3.49 12.77 -17.15
N VAL A 71 2.66 13.61 -16.51
CA VAL A 71 3.09 14.57 -15.47
C VAL A 71 2.07 14.59 -14.35
N ILE A 72 2.55 14.58 -13.11
CA ILE A 72 1.72 14.76 -11.91
C ILE A 72 2.29 15.92 -11.10
N HIS A 73 1.45 16.89 -10.80
CA HIS A 73 1.71 17.98 -9.86
C HIS A 73 0.93 17.75 -8.58
N GLY A 74 1.48 18.16 -7.43
CA GLY A 74 0.76 18.09 -6.17
C GLY A 74 1.51 18.72 -5.02
N ASN A 75 0.84 18.71 -3.87
CA ASN A 75 1.40 19.10 -2.60
C ASN A 75 1.75 17.86 -1.79
N PHE A 76 2.66 17.99 -0.83
CA PHE A 76 2.92 16.93 0.14
C PHE A 76 3.03 17.47 1.57
N ILE A 77 2.66 16.61 2.50
CA ILE A 77 2.97 16.75 3.92
C ILE A 77 3.71 15.50 4.34
N GLN A 78 4.93 15.68 4.87
CA GLN A 78 5.74 14.60 5.43
C GLN A 78 5.84 14.79 6.94
N GLU A 79 5.47 13.76 7.70
CA GLU A 79 5.59 13.69 9.15
C GLU A 79 6.57 12.57 9.49
N LYS A 80 7.72 12.94 10.08
CA LYS A 80 8.68 11.98 10.60
C LYS A 80 8.51 11.85 12.10
N HIS A 81 8.03 10.68 12.53
CA HIS A 81 7.89 10.31 13.92
C HIS A 81 9.18 9.65 14.40
N LEU A 82 9.90 10.32 15.27
CA LEU A 82 11.08 9.78 15.92
C LEU A 82 10.69 9.28 17.30
N ARG A 83 11.08 8.07 17.66
CA ARG A 83 10.80 7.49 18.99
C ARG A 83 11.28 8.39 20.15
N ALA A 84 12.32 9.15 19.90
CA ALA A 84 12.90 10.05 20.90
C ALA A 84 12.15 11.38 21.05
N LEU A 85 11.22 11.72 20.16
CA LEU A 85 10.50 12.98 20.16
C LEU A 85 9.01 12.78 20.37
N PRO A 86 8.37 13.59 21.24
CA PRO A 86 6.92 13.47 21.52
C PRO A 86 6.05 13.93 20.35
N GLN A 87 6.59 14.74 19.44
CA GLN A 87 5.87 15.27 18.28
C GLN A 87 6.64 15.00 16.99
N PRO A 88 5.95 14.78 15.86
CA PRO A 88 6.61 14.54 14.60
C PRO A 88 7.30 15.79 14.05
N LEU A 89 8.39 15.58 13.33
CA LEU A 89 9.00 16.60 12.48
C LEU A 89 8.18 16.71 11.20
N THR A 90 7.53 17.84 11.00
CA THR A 90 6.65 18.06 9.84
C THR A 90 7.34 18.91 8.79
N SER A 91 7.35 18.42 7.55
CA SER A 91 7.80 19.15 6.36
C SER A 91 6.68 19.22 5.35
N LYS A 92 6.60 20.32 4.60
CA LYS A 92 5.60 20.53 3.56
C LYS A 92 6.26 21.12 2.31
N GLY A 93 5.68 20.81 1.18
CA GLY A 93 6.15 21.33 -0.10
C GLY A 93 5.27 20.93 -1.26
N THR A 94 5.81 21.09 -2.46
CA THR A 94 5.19 20.66 -3.70
C THR A 94 6.06 19.65 -4.42
N PHE A 95 5.48 18.85 -5.29
CA PHE A 95 6.21 17.91 -6.11
C PHE A 95 5.73 17.93 -7.54
N VAL A 96 6.64 17.60 -8.46
CA VAL A 96 6.35 17.35 -9.86
C VAL A 96 6.97 16.03 -10.26
N LEU A 97 6.15 15.05 -10.57
CA LEU A 97 6.58 13.78 -11.13
C LEU A 97 6.40 13.82 -12.63
N ALA A 98 7.47 13.63 -13.39
CA ALA A 98 7.43 13.56 -14.84
C ALA A 98 7.97 12.22 -15.34
N LYS A 99 7.16 11.53 -16.13
CA LYS A 99 7.51 10.24 -16.72
C LYS A 99 8.81 10.35 -17.52
N ASN A 100 9.71 9.41 -17.33
CA ASN A 100 11.04 9.37 -17.95
C ASN A 100 12.01 10.51 -17.55
N HIS A 101 11.57 11.50 -16.77
CA HIS A 101 12.41 12.59 -16.29
C HIS A 101 12.77 12.40 -14.81
N GLY A 102 11.82 12.05 -13.98
CA GLY A 102 12.03 11.84 -12.54
C GLY A 102 11.05 12.64 -11.68
N LEU A 103 11.53 13.07 -10.52
CA LEU A 103 10.74 13.76 -9.51
C LEU A 103 11.47 15.03 -9.05
N LEU A 104 10.79 16.17 -9.11
CA LEU A 104 11.14 17.38 -8.39
C LEU A 104 10.43 17.35 -7.03
N TRP A 105 11.20 17.51 -5.96
CA TRP A 105 10.72 17.52 -4.59
C TRP A 105 11.09 18.84 -3.95
N LEU A 106 10.11 19.75 -3.85
CA LEU A 106 10.33 21.17 -3.54
C LEU A 106 9.82 21.45 -2.13
N LEU A 107 10.70 21.31 -1.12
CA LEU A 107 10.37 21.63 0.26
C LEU A 107 10.20 23.14 0.44
N LYS A 108 9.15 23.54 1.15
CA LYS A 108 8.84 24.93 1.48
C LYS A 108 8.94 25.24 2.97
N THR A 109 8.65 24.24 3.82
CA THR A 109 8.70 24.38 5.29
C THR A 109 9.22 23.10 5.93
N PRO A 110 9.96 23.16 7.07
CA PRO A 110 10.45 24.38 7.75
C PRO A 110 11.61 25.05 7.04
N LEU A 111 12.34 24.33 6.18
CA LEU A 111 13.45 24.83 5.39
C LEU A 111 13.09 24.75 3.90
N GLN A 112 13.41 25.77 3.16
CA GLN A 112 13.26 25.75 1.72
C GLN A 112 14.45 25.01 1.11
N GLN A 113 14.16 23.89 0.41
CA GLN A 113 15.18 23.08 -0.23
C GLN A 113 14.57 22.26 -1.36
N ASP A 114 15.15 22.37 -2.54
CA ASP A 114 14.72 21.64 -3.72
C ASP A 114 15.61 20.43 -3.98
N TYR A 115 14.98 19.31 -4.30
CA TYR A 115 15.64 18.08 -4.73
C TYR A 115 15.12 17.64 -6.09
N ARG A 116 16.04 17.18 -6.94
CA ARG A 116 15.74 16.49 -8.18
C ARG A 116 16.18 15.04 -8.08
N ILE A 117 15.25 14.12 -8.28
CA ILE A 117 15.46 12.68 -8.15
C ILE A 117 15.24 12.08 -9.53
N THR A 118 16.28 11.51 -10.12
CA THR A 118 16.27 10.91 -11.46
C THR A 118 16.92 9.52 -11.43
N ALA A 119 16.93 8.82 -12.54
CA ALA A 119 17.68 7.58 -12.70
C ALA A 119 19.19 7.75 -12.47
N LYS A 120 19.73 8.96 -12.68
CA LYS A 120 21.15 9.29 -12.44
C LYS A 120 21.48 9.47 -10.96
N GLY A 121 20.50 9.72 -10.11
CA GLY A 121 20.65 9.95 -8.67
C GLY A 121 19.85 11.13 -8.16
N ILE A 122 20.28 11.66 -7.02
CA ILE A 122 19.63 12.78 -6.34
C ILE A 122 20.53 13.99 -6.44
N ALA A 123 19.97 15.09 -6.91
CA ALA A 123 20.62 16.39 -6.85
C ALA A 123 19.85 17.32 -5.90
N ARG A 124 20.57 18.17 -5.21
CA ARG A 124 20.05 19.24 -4.36
C ARG A 124 20.32 20.58 -5.04
N ARG A 125 19.37 21.50 -4.99
CA ARG A 125 19.57 22.87 -5.50
C ARG A 125 20.39 23.68 -4.51
N ASP A 126 21.45 24.29 -5.01
CA ASP A 126 22.28 25.26 -4.28
C ASP A 126 22.33 26.55 -5.11
N GLY A 127 21.55 27.54 -4.71
CA GLY A 127 21.30 28.73 -5.53
C GLY A 127 20.59 28.39 -6.83
N ILE A 128 21.29 28.56 -7.95
CA ILE A 128 20.79 28.28 -9.30
C ILE A 128 21.32 26.94 -9.88
N VAL A 129 22.18 26.25 -9.15
CA VAL A 129 22.90 25.05 -9.63
C VAL A 129 22.39 23.80 -8.93
N TRP A 130 22.26 22.72 -9.68
CA TRP A 130 21.96 21.39 -9.14
C TRP A 130 23.26 20.65 -8.79
N GLN A 131 23.44 20.31 -7.52
CA GLN A 131 24.58 19.54 -7.02
C GLN A 131 24.19 18.11 -6.73
N MET A 132 24.86 17.15 -7.39
CA MET A 132 24.65 15.73 -7.14
C MET A 132 25.06 15.33 -5.74
N LEU A 133 24.18 14.65 -5.03
CA LEU A 133 24.47 14.09 -3.72
C LEU A 133 25.19 12.73 -3.84
N PRO A 134 26.05 12.37 -2.86
CA PRO A 134 26.71 11.06 -2.87
C PRO A 134 25.68 9.92 -2.88
N GLY A 135 25.80 9.01 -3.87
CA GLY A 135 24.81 7.99 -4.18
C GLY A 135 24.65 6.83 -3.17
N LYS A 136 25.38 6.84 -2.05
CA LYS A 136 25.37 5.76 -1.05
C LYS A 136 24.75 6.15 0.29
N SER A 137 23.89 7.15 0.34
CA SER A 137 23.18 7.52 1.57
C SER A 137 21.88 6.71 1.71
N ALA A 138 21.48 6.42 2.97
CA ALA A 138 20.20 5.77 3.26
C ALA A 138 19.00 6.55 2.67
N GLY A 139 19.11 7.89 2.61
CA GLY A 139 18.12 8.75 1.95
C GLY A 139 18.04 8.55 0.43
N ALA A 140 19.14 8.16 -0.23
CA ALA A 140 19.14 7.90 -1.67
C ALA A 140 18.30 6.66 -2.03
N GLU A 141 18.40 5.60 -1.25
CA GLU A 141 17.61 4.37 -1.45
C GLU A 141 16.12 4.62 -1.17
N GLN A 142 15.79 5.40 -0.13
CA GLN A 142 14.40 5.79 0.16
C GLN A 142 13.79 6.58 -1.01
N ASN A 143 14.52 7.54 -1.58
CA ASN A 143 14.03 8.36 -2.69
C ASN A 143 13.91 7.57 -3.99
N ARG A 144 14.79 6.61 -4.23
CA ARG A 144 14.70 5.70 -5.37
C ARG A 144 13.46 4.81 -5.28
N LEU A 145 13.14 4.34 -4.07
CA LEU A 145 11.91 3.61 -3.81
C LEU A 145 10.67 4.47 -4.09
N PHE A 146 10.65 5.72 -3.63
CA PHE A 146 9.55 6.64 -3.92
C PHE A 146 9.36 6.82 -5.43
N LEU A 147 10.44 7.05 -6.17
CA LEU A 147 10.36 7.23 -7.61
C LEU A 147 9.79 5.98 -8.30
N ALA A 148 10.28 4.79 -7.95
CA ALA A 148 9.79 3.53 -8.52
C ALA A 148 8.29 3.32 -8.27
N VAL A 149 7.84 3.58 -7.02
CA VAL A 149 6.42 3.47 -6.66
C VAL A 149 5.56 4.46 -7.43
N LEU A 150 5.96 5.73 -7.45
CA LEU A 150 5.18 6.80 -8.09
C LEU A 150 5.12 6.64 -9.61
N GLN A 151 6.10 5.99 -10.22
CA GLN A 151 6.13 5.70 -11.66
C GLN A 151 5.50 4.36 -12.04
N GLY A 152 5.03 3.58 -11.07
CA GLY A 152 4.47 2.26 -11.30
C GLY A 152 5.50 1.20 -11.72
N ASP A 153 6.80 1.40 -11.44
CA ASP A 153 7.85 0.38 -11.69
C ASP A 153 7.77 -0.75 -10.67
N SER A 154 6.93 -1.75 -10.98
CA SER A 154 6.75 -2.92 -10.13
C SER A 154 7.93 -3.91 -10.22
N SER A 155 8.70 -3.91 -11.29
CA SER A 155 9.78 -4.90 -11.52
C SER A 155 10.94 -4.70 -10.55
N GLY A 156 11.37 -3.46 -10.34
CA GLY A 156 12.38 -3.10 -9.34
C GLY A 156 11.92 -3.40 -7.92
N LEU A 157 10.64 -3.13 -7.62
CA LEU A 157 10.06 -3.39 -6.30
C LEU A 157 9.97 -4.88 -5.97
N GLN A 158 9.53 -5.73 -6.90
CA GLN A 158 9.41 -7.18 -6.69
C GLN A 158 10.74 -7.86 -6.39
N ARG A 159 11.84 -7.34 -6.91
CA ARG A 159 13.17 -7.86 -6.62
C ARG A 159 13.56 -7.65 -5.16
N ASP A 160 13.29 -6.48 -4.62
CA ASP A 160 13.77 -6.03 -3.32
C ASP A 160 12.75 -6.22 -2.18
N PHE A 161 11.46 -6.40 -2.53
CA PHE A 161 10.35 -6.54 -1.59
C PHE A 161 9.42 -7.69 -1.94
N GLU A 162 8.78 -8.22 -0.94
CA GLU A 162 7.55 -8.99 -1.07
C GLU A 162 6.37 -8.02 -1.12
N LEU A 163 5.57 -8.14 -2.18
CA LEU A 163 4.46 -7.22 -2.45
C LEU A 163 3.12 -7.91 -2.15
N SER A 164 2.25 -7.22 -1.44
CA SER A 164 0.86 -7.64 -1.20
C SER A 164 -0.08 -6.49 -1.53
N LEU A 165 -0.94 -6.71 -2.52
CA LEU A 165 -1.96 -5.75 -2.95
C LEU A 165 -3.33 -6.17 -2.42
N SER A 166 -4.11 -5.21 -1.94
CA SER A 166 -5.49 -5.38 -1.49
C SER A 166 -6.34 -4.18 -1.91
N GLY A 167 -7.65 -4.37 -2.00
CA GLY A 167 -8.61 -3.35 -2.44
C GLY A 167 -8.90 -3.43 -3.94
N ASP A 168 -9.30 -2.33 -4.52
CA ASP A 168 -9.66 -2.17 -5.93
C ASP A 168 -9.01 -0.93 -6.55
N ALA A 169 -9.26 -0.66 -7.82
CA ALA A 169 -8.63 0.45 -8.55
C ALA A 169 -8.89 1.85 -7.93
N GLN A 170 -9.94 2.00 -7.13
CA GLN A 170 -10.32 3.28 -6.52
C GLN A 170 -9.89 3.39 -5.06
N ASN A 171 -9.54 2.28 -4.42
CA ASN A 171 -9.10 2.26 -3.02
C ASN A 171 -8.19 1.05 -2.79
N TRP A 172 -6.93 1.19 -3.18
CA TRP A 172 -5.94 0.13 -3.05
C TRP A 172 -4.92 0.41 -1.93
N LYS A 173 -4.41 -0.69 -1.39
CA LYS A 173 -3.29 -0.69 -0.45
C LYS A 173 -2.25 -1.68 -0.94
N LEU A 174 -1.03 -1.18 -1.18
CA LEU A 174 0.15 -1.97 -1.48
C LEU A 174 1.05 -2.01 -0.24
N THR A 175 1.34 -3.21 0.22
CA THR A 175 2.24 -3.46 1.35
C THR A 175 3.53 -4.07 0.80
N LEU A 176 4.68 -3.50 1.19
CA LEU A 176 6.02 -3.95 0.82
C LEU A 176 6.76 -4.43 2.06
N VAL A 177 7.19 -5.68 2.06
CA VAL A 177 8.04 -6.25 3.12
C VAL A 177 9.44 -6.49 2.54
N PRO A 178 10.51 -5.92 3.11
CA PRO A 178 11.85 -6.07 2.59
C PRO A 178 12.30 -7.54 2.49
N ARG A 179 12.93 -7.93 1.39
CA ARG A 179 13.55 -9.25 1.20
C ARG A 179 15.03 -9.23 1.52
N SER A 180 15.75 -8.20 1.06
CA SER A 180 17.20 -8.10 1.27
C SER A 180 17.57 -7.78 2.71
N MET A 181 18.68 -8.33 3.20
CA MET A 181 19.18 -8.07 4.55
C MET A 181 19.49 -6.58 4.78
N LEU A 182 19.95 -5.88 3.74
CA LEU A 182 20.26 -4.45 3.81
C LEU A 182 18.99 -3.62 4.08
N LEU A 183 17.92 -3.88 3.35
CA LEU A 183 16.65 -3.17 3.52
C LEU A 183 15.96 -3.54 4.85
N LYS A 184 16.09 -4.79 5.30
CA LYS A 184 15.59 -5.24 6.61
C LYS A 184 16.28 -4.55 7.79
N GLN A 185 17.47 -4.00 7.60
CA GLN A 185 18.13 -3.19 8.64
C GLN A 185 17.51 -1.79 8.77
N VAL A 186 16.81 -1.32 7.75
CA VAL A 186 16.23 0.04 7.71
C VAL A 186 14.72 0.01 7.88
N PHE A 187 14.03 -0.89 7.18
CA PHE A 187 12.57 -0.94 7.14
C PHE A 187 12.02 -2.27 7.64
N ASN A 188 10.96 -2.22 8.45
CA ASN A 188 10.11 -3.36 8.75
C ASN A 188 9.08 -3.56 7.63
N GLN A 189 8.45 -2.47 7.19
CA GLN A 189 7.36 -2.50 6.23
C GLN A 189 7.15 -1.12 5.63
N ILE A 190 6.64 -1.09 4.40
CA ILE A 190 6.17 0.12 3.73
C ILE A 190 4.73 -0.11 3.30
N ASN A 191 3.85 0.81 3.64
CA ASN A 191 2.45 0.79 3.22
C ASN A 191 2.19 1.97 2.28
N ILE A 192 1.57 1.70 1.14
CA ILE A 192 1.22 2.70 0.15
C ILE A 192 -0.27 2.59 -0.12
N THR A 193 -0.96 3.70 -0.11
CA THR A 193 -2.39 3.74 -0.43
C THR A 193 -2.68 4.74 -1.53
N GLY A 194 -3.72 4.50 -2.27
CA GLY A 194 -4.16 5.42 -3.31
C GLY A 194 -5.49 5.04 -3.94
N ALA A 195 -5.85 5.81 -4.93
CA ALA A 195 -6.96 5.57 -5.85
C ALA A 195 -6.43 5.63 -7.28
N GLU A 196 -6.81 6.60 -8.09
CA GLU A 196 -6.19 6.83 -9.40
C GLU A 196 -4.69 7.15 -9.29
N LEU A 197 -4.32 7.92 -8.27
CA LEU A 197 -2.95 8.29 -7.92
C LEU A 197 -2.60 7.85 -6.50
N VAL A 198 -1.33 7.93 -6.13
CA VAL A 198 -0.86 7.66 -4.76
C VAL A 198 -1.36 8.76 -3.82
N HIS A 199 -1.95 8.36 -2.68
CA HIS A 199 -2.42 9.27 -1.63
C HIS A 199 -1.46 9.32 -0.43
N SER A 200 -0.93 8.17 -0.01
CA SER A 200 0.01 8.16 1.11
C SER A 200 1.05 7.06 0.99
N ILE A 201 2.21 7.33 1.59
CA ILE A 201 3.29 6.37 1.77
C ILE A 201 3.72 6.42 3.24
N GLN A 202 3.63 5.27 3.91
CA GLN A 202 4.06 5.10 5.29
C GLN A 202 5.27 4.16 5.34
N LEU A 203 6.36 4.63 5.89
CA LEU A 203 7.57 3.87 6.14
C LEU A 203 7.62 3.50 7.62
N LEU A 204 7.70 2.22 7.94
CA LEU A 204 7.90 1.71 9.29
C LEU A 204 9.35 1.26 9.42
N GLU A 205 10.13 2.00 10.18
CA GLU A 205 11.56 1.76 10.34
C GLU A 205 11.84 0.77 11.49
N THR A 206 12.95 0.04 11.40
CA THR A 206 13.29 -1.04 12.36
C THR A 206 13.56 -0.53 13.77
N GLN A 207 13.97 0.73 13.91
CA GLN A 207 14.29 1.34 15.21
C GLN A 207 13.06 1.92 15.93
N GLY A 208 11.87 1.74 15.37
CA GLY A 208 10.62 2.24 15.91
C GLY A 208 10.28 3.66 15.47
N ASP A 209 11.08 4.22 14.56
CA ASP A 209 10.74 5.46 13.86
C ASP A 209 9.77 5.18 12.71
N SER A 210 9.05 6.20 12.28
CA SER A 210 8.20 6.09 11.09
C SER A 210 8.11 7.41 10.34
N THR A 211 7.88 7.30 9.03
CA THR A 211 7.63 8.45 8.17
C THR A 211 6.28 8.27 7.49
N LEU A 212 5.40 9.25 7.60
CA LEU A 212 4.15 9.31 6.87
C LEU A 212 4.19 10.47 5.88
N LEU A 213 4.09 10.13 4.61
CA LEU A 213 4.00 11.08 3.51
C LEU A 213 2.56 11.06 2.98
N ARG A 214 1.91 12.21 2.94
CA ARG A 214 0.60 12.41 2.33
C ARG A 214 0.74 13.27 1.09
N MET A 215 0.22 12.77 -0.02
CA MET A 215 0.12 13.49 -1.29
C MET A 215 -1.27 14.16 -1.32
N GLN A 216 -1.29 15.46 -1.59
CA GLN A 216 -2.51 16.27 -1.59
C GLN A 216 -2.63 17.02 -2.90
N ASP A 217 -3.86 17.26 -3.34
CA ASP A 217 -4.18 18.03 -4.54
C ASP A 217 -3.42 17.54 -5.77
N SER A 218 -3.17 16.22 -5.85
CA SER A 218 -2.47 15.62 -6.98
C SER A 218 -3.32 15.69 -8.24
N THR A 219 -2.72 16.19 -9.32
CA THR A 219 -3.38 16.32 -10.62
C THR A 219 -2.42 15.98 -11.77
N SER A 220 -2.96 15.36 -12.81
CA SER A 220 -2.24 15.03 -14.04
C SER A 220 -2.67 15.90 -15.24
N ALA A 221 -3.42 16.97 -15.00
CA ALA A 221 -4.06 17.74 -16.04
C ALA A 221 -3.12 18.73 -16.76
N GLN A 222 -1.94 19.01 -16.23
CA GLN A 222 -1.04 20.04 -16.75
C GLN A 222 0.28 19.45 -17.24
N PRO A 223 0.81 19.89 -18.39
CA PRO A 223 2.15 19.55 -18.82
C PRO A 223 3.21 20.27 -17.97
N LEU A 224 4.47 19.88 -18.12
CA LEU A 224 5.60 20.60 -17.52
C LEU A 224 5.65 22.05 -18.02
N SER A 225 5.84 22.98 -17.10
CA SER A 225 6.20 24.37 -17.42
C SER A 225 7.63 24.44 -17.94
N ASP A 226 8.00 25.56 -18.60
CA ASP A 226 9.36 25.78 -19.10
C ASP A 226 10.41 25.71 -17.98
N ALA A 227 10.08 26.22 -16.79
CA ALA A 227 10.96 26.17 -15.62
C ALA A 227 11.20 24.72 -15.16
N GLU A 228 10.14 23.91 -15.09
CA GLU A 228 10.24 22.50 -14.70
C GLU A 228 10.99 21.68 -15.75
N GLN A 229 10.77 21.96 -17.04
CA GLN A 229 11.54 21.32 -18.11
C GLN A 229 13.03 21.64 -17.98
N HIS A 230 13.39 22.87 -17.69
CA HIS A 230 14.77 23.28 -17.44
C HIS A 230 15.36 22.57 -16.21
N ASP A 231 14.58 22.49 -15.12
CA ASP A 231 15.00 21.80 -13.89
C ASP A 231 15.24 20.29 -14.09
N PHE A 232 14.54 19.66 -15.01
CA PHE A 232 14.77 18.26 -15.38
C PHE A 232 15.92 18.06 -16.38
N ALA A 233 16.22 19.06 -17.22
CA ALA A 233 17.17 18.95 -18.31
C ALA A 233 18.65 18.94 -17.88
N GLU A 234 18.98 19.54 -16.73
CA GLU A 234 20.31 19.55 -16.14
C GLU A 234 20.61 18.27 -15.34
#